data_e6edbff4c39336eb99da2ed98f0c7d34
#
_entry.id   e6edbff4c39336eb99da2ed98f0c7d34
#
_cell.length_a   1.000
_cell.length_b   1.000
_cell.length_c   1.000
_cell.angle_alpha   90.00
_cell.angle_beta   90.00
_cell.angle_gamma   90.00
#
_symmetry.space_group_name_H-M   'P 1'
#
loop_
_entity.id
_entity.type
_entity.pdbx_description
1 polymer ?
#
loop_
_entity_poly.entity_id
_entity_poly.type
_entity_poly.pdbx_seq_one_letter_code
_entity_poly.pdbx_strand_id
1 'polypeptide(L)'
;YFSPEIQINNQAKNGRSTKSFIQEGRLARLASQFQPNDFLFVQFGHNDQKIQEERGTLPFGSYLKNLQIFFECAKKANVQMVLLTSVTRRDYLENGTLNPDILGDYPKAMRAFAEKHHIPLLDVFSRSQELFQTFSKEETKKFYLHLMPDTCKNYPEGLKDNTHFSPEGADKVARIIVELIKESRLPLANYLQKGV
;
A
#
# COMPACT_ATOMS: atom_id res chain seq x y z
N TYR A 1 15.91 -4.89 3.85
CA TYR A 1 15.14 -6.10 4.07
C TYR A 1 15.39 -7.18 3.02
N PHE A 2 15.59 -6.84 1.76
CA PHE A 2 15.98 -7.80 0.72
C PHE A 2 17.51 -7.89 0.56
N SER A 3 17.97 -9.03 0.09
CA SER A 3 19.36 -9.21 -0.33
C SER A 3 19.68 -8.31 -1.55
N PRO A 4 20.97 -8.03 -1.82
CA PRO A 4 21.39 -7.19 -2.96
C PRO A 4 20.98 -7.77 -4.35
N GLU A 5 20.54 -9.02 -4.41
CA GLU A 5 20.06 -9.67 -5.64
C GLU A 5 18.70 -9.13 -6.08
N ILE A 6 17.92 -8.53 -5.16
CA ILE A 6 16.63 -7.92 -5.47
C ILE A 6 16.78 -6.42 -5.73
N GLN A 7 16.44 -6.01 -6.91
CA GLN A 7 16.33 -4.59 -7.26
C GLN A 7 14.90 -4.09 -7.08
N ILE A 8 14.72 -3.07 -6.23
CA ILE A 8 13.43 -2.43 -6.03
C ILE A 8 13.31 -1.23 -6.97
N ASN A 9 12.36 -1.31 -7.91
CA ASN A 9 11.99 -0.21 -8.80
C ASN A 9 10.71 0.47 -8.29
N ASN A 10 10.85 1.52 -7.48
CA ASN A 10 9.71 2.23 -6.90
C ASN A 10 9.10 3.22 -7.91
N GLN A 11 7.96 2.85 -8.50
CA GLN A 11 7.19 3.66 -9.45
C GLN A 11 5.97 4.32 -8.81
N ALA A 12 5.80 4.18 -7.48
CA ALA A 12 4.70 4.82 -6.76
C ALA A 12 4.78 6.35 -6.89
N LYS A 13 3.61 6.98 -7.05
CA LYS A 13 3.49 8.43 -7.16
C LYS A 13 2.41 8.94 -6.21
N ASN A 14 2.77 9.90 -5.38
CA ASN A 14 1.84 10.52 -4.44
C ASN A 14 0.57 11.02 -5.16
N GLY A 15 -0.58 10.85 -4.51
CA GLY A 15 -1.87 11.34 -4.98
C GLY A 15 -2.54 10.49 -6.07
N ARG A 16 -1.96 9.37 -6.51
CA ARG A 16 -2.54 8.53 -7.56
C ARG A 16 -3.46 7.46 -6.98
N SER A 17 -4.59 7.29 -7.67
CA SER A 17 -5.48 6.14 -7.58
C SER A 17 -5.15 5.13 -8.67
N THR A 18 -5.79 3.97 -8.68
CA THR A 18 -5.70 3.03 -9.80
C THR A 18 -6.08 3.70 -11.11
N LYS A 19 -7.15 4.50 -11.12
CA LYS A 19 -7.65 5.23 -12.29
C LYS A 19 -6.62 6.22 -12.83
N SER A 20 -6.16 7.15 -12.00
CA SER A 20 -5.22 8.19 -12.44
C SER A 20 -3.86 7.63 -12.83
N PHE A 21 -3.38 6.56 -12.17
CA PHE A 21 -2.14 5.88 -12.54
C PHE A 21 -2.20 5.28 -13.95
N ILE A 22 -3.35 4.69 -14.32
CA ILE A 22 -3.59 4.17 -15.67
C ILE A 22 -3.71 5.31 -16.67
N GLN A 23 -4.56 6.30 -16.41
CA GLN A 23 -4.84 7.41 -17.32
C GLN A 23 -3.61 8.27 -17.65
N GLU A 24 -2.71 8.45 -16.68
CA GLU A 24 -1.42 9.15 -16.90
C GLU A 24 -0.40 8.31 -17.70
N GLY A 25 -0.76 7.12 -18.17
CA GLY A 25 0.13 6.22 -18.90
C GLY A 25 1.24 5.62 -18.03
N ARG A 26 1.15 5.73 -16.71
CA ARG A 26 2.20 5.22 -15.79
C ARG A 26 2.29 3.71 -15.82
N LEU A 27 1.14 3.02 -15.82
CA LEU A 27 1.12 1.58 -15.95
C LEU A 27 1.72 1.11 -17.28
N ALA A 28 1.41 1.79 -18.39
CA ALA A 28 1.96 1.44 -19.69
C ALA A 28 3.49 1.61 -19.74
N ARG A 29 4.02 2.72 -19.17
CA ARG A 29 5.48 2.93 -19.05
C ARG A 29 6.14 1.90 -18.15
N LEU A 30 5.50 1.51 -17.05
CA LEU A 30 6.00 0.47 -16.16
C LEU A 30 6.01 -0.89 -16.88
N ALA A 31 4.90 -1.24 -17.53
CA ALA A 31 4.75 -2.50 -18.25
C ALA A 31 5.77 -2.68 -19.39
N SER A 32 6.24 -1.58 -20.01
CA SER A 32 7.30 -1.65 -21.03
C SER A 32 8.68 -2.03 -20.46
N GLN A 33 8.84 -2.01 -19.14
CA GLN A 33 10.08 -2.37 -18.43
C GLN A 33 10.05 -3.76 -17.80
N PHE A 34 8.88 -4.43 -17.81
CA PHE A 34 8.71 -5.72 -17.19
C PHE A 34 9.63 -6.79 -17.79
N GLN A 35 10.21 -7.58 -16.92
CA GLN A 35 10.96 -8.78 -17.29
C GLN A 35 10.25 -10.03 -16.74
N PRO A 36 10.34 -11.17 -17.44
CA PRO A 36 9.81 -12.42 -16.93
C PRO A 36 10.37 -12.73 -15.53
N ASN A 37 9.51 -13.18 -14.63
CA ASN A 37 9.77 -13.46 -13.21
C ASN A 37 9.93 -12.25 -12.31
N ASP A 38 9.70 -11.03 -12.79
CA ASP A 38 9.53 -9.88 -11.90
C ASP A 38 8.32 -10.04 -10.98
N PHE A 39 8.33 -9.30 -9.88
CA PHE A 39 7.18 -9.14 -8.99
C PHE A 39 6.61 -7.73 -9.12
N LEU A 40 5.32 -7.63 -9.41
CA LEU A 40 4.59 -6.36 -9.42
C LEU A 40 3.79 -6.20 -8.13
N PHE A 41 4.28 -5.37 -7.21
CA PHE A 41 3.56 -5.02 -5.98
C PHE A 41 2.58 -3.88 -6.24
N VAL A 42 1.29 -4.13 -5.99
CA VAL A 42 0.20 -3.17 -6.26
C VAL A 42 -0.51 -2.83 -4.96
N GLN A 43 -0.37 -1.58 -4.52
CA GLN A 43 -1.06 -1.03 -3.35
C GLN A 43 -1.80 0.25 -3.74
N PHE A 44 -3.12 0.19 -3.78
CA PHE A 44 -4.01 1.33 -4.04
C PHE A 44 -5.26 1.24 -3.17
N GLY A 45 -5.93 2.40 -2.97
CA GLY A 45 -7.16 2.50 -2.19
C GLY A 45 -7.35 3.90 -1.59
N HIS A 46 -6.31 4.49 -0.97
CA HIS A 46 -6.37 5.79 -0.32
C HIS A 46 -6.90 6.94 -1.20
N ASN A 47 -6.53 6.95 -2.47
CA ASN A 47 -6.99 7.96 -3.42
C ASN A 47 -8.19 7.48 -4.23
N ASP A 48 -8.36 6.18 -4.37
CA ASP A 48 -9.53 5.58 -5.01
C ASP A 48 -10.82 5.90 -4.24
N GLN A 49 -10.77 5.91 -2.90
CA GLN A 49 -11.92 6.22 -2.04
C GLN A 49 -12.41 7.69 -2.13
N LYS A 50 -11.67 8.56 -2.78
CA LYS A 50 -12.05 9.96 -2.98
C LYS A 50 -13.04 10.08 -4.15
N ILE A 51 -14.20 9.46 -4.02
CA ILE A 51 -15.21 9.32 -5.09
C ILE A 51 -15.74 10.65 -5.62
N GLN A 52 -15.61 11.74 -4.89
CA GLN A 52 -15.98 13.09 -5.30
C GLN A 52 -14.91 13.76 -6.17
N GLU A 53 -13.71 13.20 -6.22
CA GLU A 53 -12.60 13.69 -7.04
C GLU A 53 -12.52 12.87 -8.34
N GLU A 54 -11.97 13.48 -9.40
CA GLU A 54 -11.80 12.82 -10.70
C GLU A 54 -11.08 11.47 -10.61
N ARG A 55 -10.11 11.34 -9.69
CA ARG A 55 -9.36 10.10 -9.43
C ARG A 55 -10.14 9.03 -8.65
N GLY A 56 -11.33 9.35 -8.15
CA GLY A 56 -12.14 8.41 -7.39
C GLY A 56 -12.61 7.21 -8.22
N THR A 57 -12.86 6.10 -7.53
CA THR A 57 -13.38 4.86 -8.12
C THR A 57 -14.45 4.25 -7.23
N LEU A 58 -15.21 3.28 -7.72
CA LEU A 58 -16.16 2.50 -6.93
C LEU A 58 -15.50 1.16 -6.54
N PRO A 59 -15.52 0.75 -5.24
CA PRO A 59 -14.78 -0.44 -4.76
C PRO A 59 -15.04 -1.70 -5.58
N PHE A 60 -16.31 -2.12 -5.66
CA PHE A 60 -16.74 -3.30 -6.43
C PHE A 60 -17.08 -2.99 -7.90
N GLY A 61 -16.66 -1.85 -8.41
CA GLY A 61 -16.92 -1.38 -9.77
C GLY A 61 -15.62 -1.06 -10.52
N SER A 62 -15.39 0.25 -10.74
CA SER A 62 -14.23 0.73 -11.50
C SER A 62 -12.88 0.39 -10.85
N TYR A 63 -12.80 0.30 -9.52
CA TYR A 63 -11.58 -0.14 -8.83
C TYR A 63 -11.16 -1.56 -9.25
N LEU A 64 -12.09 -2.52 -9.21
CA LEU A 64 -11.81 -3.90 -9.65
C LEU A 64 -11.48 -3.98 -11.13
N LYS A 65 -12.16 -3.18 -11.97
CA LYS A 65 -11.84 -3.10 -13.41
C LYS A 65 -10.41 -2.61 -13.63
N ASN A 66 -9.98 -1.63 -12.85
CA ASN A 66 -8.61 -1.12 -12.91
C ASN A 66 -7.60 -2.17 -12.43
N LEU A 67 -7.86 -2.88 -11.32
CA LEU A 67 -7.01 -3.98 -10.86
C LEU A 67 -6.88 -5.08 -11.93
N GLN A 68 -7.95 -5.37 -12.68
CA GLN A 68 -7.91 -6.30 -13.81
C GLN A 68 -6.92 -5.84 -14.89
N ILE A 69 -6.86 -4.53 -15.19
CA ILE A 69 -5.89 -3.99 -16.17
C ILE A 69 -4.45 -4.22 -15.69
N PHE A 70 -4.15 -3.98 -14.40
CA PHE A 70 -2.84 -4.28 -13.82
C PHE A 70 -2.51 -5.77 -13.95
N PHE A 71 -3.47 -6.63 -13.63
CA PHE A 71 -3.31 -8.09 -13.69
C PHE A 71 -3.02 -8.59 -15.11
N GLU A 72 -3.79 -8.12 -16.10
CA GLU A 72 -3.56 -8.50 -17.50
C GLU A 72 -2.20 -8.01 -18.03
N CYS A 73 -1.77 -6.81 -17.63
CA CYS A 73 -0.43 -6.32 -17.98
C CYS A 73 0.67 -7.21 -17.40
N ALA A 74 0.57 -7.57 -16.12
CA ALA A 74 1.53 -8.46 -15.46
C ALA A 74 1.55 -9.85 -16.08
N LYS A 75 0.36 -10.44 -16.28
CA LYS A 75 0.20 -11.77 -16.87
C LYS A 75 0.79 -11.86 -18.28
N LYS A 76 0.55 -10.85 -19.12
CA LYS A 76 1.10 -10.78 -20.49
C LYS A 76 2.62 -10.80 -20.53
N ALA A 77 3.26 -10.23 -19.51
CA ALA A 77 4.72 -10.16 -19.40
C ALA A 77 5.34 -11.30 -18.58
N ASN A 78 4.53 -12.28 -18.11
CA ASN A 78 4.96 -13.31 -17.17
C ASN A 78 5.57 -12.73 -15.87
N VAL A 79 4.93 -11.67 -15.35
CA VAL A 79 5.25 -10.99 -14.08
C VAL A 79 4.27 -11.46 -13.02
N GLN A 80 4.76 -11.79 -11.82
CA GLN A 80 3.91 -12.19 -10.71
C GLN A 80 3.33 -10.97 -10.01
N MET A 81 2.03 -10.71 -10.17
CA MET A 81 1.35 -9.66 -9.42
C MET A 81 1.17 -10.09 -7.95
N VAL A 82 1.44 -9.17 -7.04
CA VAL A 82 1.18 -9.29 -5.59
C VAL A 82 0.36 -8.08 -5.17
N LEU A 83 -0.80 -8.33 -4.57
CA LEU A 83 -1.68 -7.28 -4.07
C LEU A 83 -1.36 -6.96 -2.61
N LEU A 84 -1.38 -5.69 -2.27
CA LEU A 84 -1.26 -5.20 -0.89
C LEU A 84 -2.47 -4.34 -0.57
N THR A 85 -3.25 -4.71 0.45
CA THR A 85 -4.26 -3.78 0.96
C THR A 85 -3.57 -2.51 1.48
N SER A 86 -4.21 -1.36 1.31
CA SER A 86 -3.62 -0.09 1.77
C SER A 86 -3.46 -0.09 3.28
N VAL A 87 -2.36 0.47 3.77
CA VAL A 87 -2.12 0.67 5.21
C VAL A 87 -3.23 1.48 5.86
N THR A 88 -3.48 1.27 7.16
CA THR A 88 -4.44 2.09 7.90
C THR A 88 -3.99 3.54 8.01
N ARG A 89 -4.95 4.45 8.16
CA ARG A 89 -4.68 5.84 8.57
C ARG A 89 -4.75 5.95 10.08
N ARG A 90 -4.16 7.01 10.62
CA ARG A 90 -4.31 7.38 12.01
C ARG A 90 -5.65 8.10 12.20
N ASP A 91 -6.71 7.32 12.21
CA ASP A 91 -8.08 7.75 12.47
C ASP A 91 -8.66 6.92 13.62
N TYR A 92 -9.21 7.59 14.61
CA TYR A 92 -9.69 6.96 15.85
C TYR A 92 -11.14 7.31 16.09
N LEU A 93 -11.92 6.30 16.45
CA LEU A 93 -13.26 6.46 16.96
C LEU A 93 -13.23 7.10 18.37
N GLU A 94 -14.39 7.53 18.85
CA GLU A 94 -14.54 8.16 20.19
C GLU A 94 -14.10 7.24 21.33
N ASN A 95 -14.28 5.93 21.16
CA ASN A 95 -13.86 4.92 22.14
C ASN A 95 -12.35 4.64 22.15
N GLY A 96 -11.55 5.36 21.35
CA GLY A 96 -10.10 5.22 21.27
C GLY A 96 -9.58 4.07 20.41
N THR A 97 -10.46 3.33 19.71
CA THR A 97 -10.04 2.34 18.73
C THR A 97 -9.76 2.96 17.37
N LEU A 98 -8.83 2.39 16.61
CA LEU A 98 -8.65 2.77 15.21
C LEU A 98 -9.94 2.48 14.44
N ASN A 99 -10.30 3.38 13.55
CA ASN A 99 -11.48 3.24 12.71
C ASN A 99 -11.29 2.08 11.71
N PRO A 100 -12.03 0.97 11.87
CA PRO A 100 -11.87 -0.21 11.00
C PRO A 100 -12.40 0.05 9.57
N ASP A 101 -13.23 1.07 9.40
CA ASP A 101 -13.86 1.41 8.12
C ASP A 101 -13.21 2.61 7.42
N ILE A 102 -12.05 3.07 7.90
CA ILE A 102 -11.36 4.27 7.36
C ILE A 102 -11.07 4.20 5.86
N LEU A 103 -10.95 3.00 5.30
CA LEU A 103 -10.77 2.77 3.86
C LEU A 103 -12.02 2.25 3.15
N GLY A 104 -13.19 2.25 3.84
CA GLY A 104 -14.44 1.72 3.30
C GLY A 104 -14.28 0.29 2.77
N ASP A 105 -14.91 0.01 1.66
CA ASP A 105 -14.92 -1.34 1.06
C ASP A 105 -13.70 -1.67 0.18
N TYR A 106 -12.71 -0.77 0.04
CA TYR A 106 -11.55 -1.04 -0.84
C TYR A 106 -10.71 -2.23 -0.41
N PRO A 107 -10.38 -2.43 0.90
CA PRO A 107 -9.70 -3.65 1.33
C PRO A 107 -10.51 -4.92 1.06
N LYS A 108 -11.84 -4.90 1.28
CA LYS A 108 -12.73 -6.03 0.99
C LYS A 108 -12.75 -6.35 -0.50
N ALA A 109 -12.87 -5.33 -1.35
CA ALA A 109 -12.87 -5.48 -2.80
C ALA A 109 -11.55 -6.08 -3.31
N MET A 110 -10.40 -5.61 -2.80
CA MET A 110 -9.09 -6.15 -3.16
C MET A 110 -8.93 -7.61 -2.73
N ARG A 111 -9.37 -7.99 -1.51
CA ARG A 111 -9.36 -9.39 -1.04
C ARG A 111 -10.19 -10.29 -1.96
N ALA A 112 -11.42 -9.88 -2.27
CA ALA A 112 -12.28 -10.64 -3.18
C ALA A 112 -11.68 -10.80 -4.59
N PHE A 113 -11.02 -9.75 -5.09
CA PHE A 113 -10.32 -9.81 -6.37
C PHE A 113 -9.13 -10.78 -6.33
N ALA A 114 -8.30 -10.70 -5.29
CA ALA A 114 -7.16 -11.58 -5.08
C ALA A 114 -7.57 -13.06 -5.03
N GLU A 115 -8.60 -13.36 -4.24
CA GLU A 115 -9.17 -14.72 -4.11
C GLU A 115 -9.67 -15.24 -5.46
N LYS A 116 -10.51 -14.46 -6.14
CA LYS A 116 -11.09 -14.82 -7.43
C LYS A 116 -10.05 -15.15 -8.50
N HIS A 117 -8.94 -14.44 -8.51
CA HIS A 117 -7.88 -14.57 -9.53
C HIS A 117 -6.66 -15.34 -9.06
N HIS A 118 -6.71 -15.91 -7.83
CA HIS A 118 -5.59 -16.64 -7.20
C HIS A 118 -4.29 -15.81 -7.15
N ILE A 119 -4.43 -14.49 -6.89
CA ILE A 119 -3.31 -13.58 -6.78
C ILE A 119 -2.85 -13.52 -5.32
N PRO A 120 -1.55 -13.67 -5.02
CA PRO A 120 -1.04 -13.47 -3.67
C PRO A 120 -1.44 -12.12 -3.10
N LEU A 121 -1.95 -12.12 -1.87
CA LEU A 121 -2.37 -10.91 -1.16
C LEU A 121 -1.62 -10.78 0.16
N LEU A 122 -1.02 -9.62 0.37
CA LEU A 122 -0.47 -9.19 1.65
C LEU A 122 -1.49 -8.25 2.32
N ASP A 123 -2.15 -8.72 3.38
CA ASP A 123 -3.20 -7.92 4.05
C ASP A 123 -2.60 -6.90 5.02
N VAL A 124 -1.97 -5.88 4.45
CA VAL A 124 -1.29 -4.81 5.18
C VAL A 124 -2.28 -3.97 5.99
N PHE A 125 -3.53 -3.82 5.51
CA PHE A 125 -4.57 -3.07 6.23
C PHE A 125 -4.84 -3.66 7.60
N SER A 126 -5.23 -4.93 7.65
CA SER A 126 -5.53 -5.61 8.92
C SER A 126 -4.31 -5.62 9.83
N ARG A 127 -3.16 -6.02 9.32
CA ARG A 127 -1.94 -6.12 10.11
C ARG A 127 -1.46 -4.76 10.64
N SER A 128 -1.63 -3.67 9.88
CA SER A 128 -1.27 -2.33 10.33
C SER A 128 -2.24 -1.81 11.39
N GLN A 129 -3.54 -2.14 11.31
CA GLN A 129 -4.50 -1.82 12.37
C GLN A 129 -4.15 -2.56 13.66
N GLU A 130 -3.89 -3.85 13.60
CA GLU A 130 -3.47 -4.67 14.75
C GLU A 130 -2.22 -4.05 15.41
N LEU A 131 -1.19 -3.75 14.64
CA LEU A 131 0.05 -3.17 15.18
C LEU A 131 -0.21 -1.81 15.83
N PHE A 132 -0.84 -0.87 15.11
CA PHE A 132 -0.96 0.49 15.62
C PHE A 132 -1.97 0.60 16.78
N GLN A 133 -2.91 -0.34 16.89
CA GLN A 133 -3.83 -0.42 18.04
C GLN A 133 -3.10 -0.81 19.34
N THR A 134 -1.90 -1.40 19.27
CA THR A 134 -1.10 -1.71 20.49
C THR A 134 -0.49 -0.47 21.13
N PHE A 135 -0.52 0.68 20.45
CA PHE A 135 -0.03 1.96 20.93
C PHE A 135 -1.19 2.90 21.29
N SER A 136 -0.97 3.80 22.22
CA SER A 136 -1.92 4.88 22.49
C SER A 136 -2.06 5.80 21.28
N LYS A 137 -3.19 6.51 21.21
CA LYS A 137 -3.44 7.53 20.18
C LYS A 137 -2.32 8.58 20.10
N GLU A 138 -1.71 8.96 21.23
CA GLU A 138 -0.61 9.93 21.24
C GLU A 138 0.69 9.32 20.70
N GLU A 139 1.04 8.12 21.12
CA GLU A 139 2.25 7.44 20.68
C GLU A 139 2.26 7.18 19.18
N THR A 140 1.10 6.91 18.57
CA THR A 140 1.04 6.67 17.12
C THR A 140 1.37 7.90 16.29
N LYS A 141 1.35 9.14 16.85
CA LYS A 141 1.77 10.34 16.10
C LYS A 141 3.18 10.23 15.53
N LYS A 142 4.10 9.59 16.27
CA LYS A 142 5.50 9.43 15.82
C LYS A 142 5.66 8.55 14.58
N PHE A 143 4.66 7.71 14.29
CA PHE A 143 4.68 6.85 13.09
C PHE A 143 4.14 7.54 11.85
N TYR A 144 3.45 8.66 12.02
CA TYR A 144 2.90 9.46 10.94
C TYR A 144 3.64 10.80 10.83
N LEU A 145 3.41 11.52 9.75
CA LEU A 145 4.16 12.75 9.47
C LEU A 145 3.60 13.92 10.28
N HIS A 146 3.88 13.89 11.58
CA HIS A 146 3.59 14.96 12.51
C HIS A 146 4.89 15.72 12.81
N LEU A 147 4.99 16.96 12.32
CA LEU A 147 6.16 17.81 12.45
C LEU A 147 5.82 19.05 13.28
N MET A 148 6.70 19.39 14.20
CA MET A 148 6.61 20.66 14.90
C MET A 148 7.04 21.82 13.98
N PRO A 149 6.53 23.07 14.21
CA PRO A 149 7.06 24.23 13.51
C PRO A 149 8.58 24.31 13.60
N ASP A 150 9.20 24.83 12.57
CA ASP A 150 10.66 25.06 12.46
C ASP A 150 11.55 23.79 12.49
N THR A 151 10.97 22.58 12.50
CA THR A 151 11.74 21.32 12.51
C THR A 151 12.05 20.78 11.13
N CYS A 152 11.38 21.26 10.09
CA CYS A 152 11.56 20.79 8.72
C CYS A 152 11.47 21.94 7.73
N LYS A 153 12.53 22.12 6.92
CA LYS A 153 12.61 23.21 5.93
C LYS A 153 11.42 23.22 4.94
N ASN A 154 10.91 22.04 4.58
CA ASN A 154 9.79 21.92 3.63
C ASN A 154 8.43 22.20 4.29
N TYR A 155 8.36 22.25 5.61
CA TYR A 155 7.14 22.46 6.41
C TYR A 155 7.45 23.39 7.59
N PRO A 156 7.75 24.67 7.33
CA PRO A 156 8.16 25.60 8.40
C PRO A 156 7.09 25.79 9.47
N GLU A 157 5.81 25.75 9.09
CA GLU A 157 4.66 25.85 10.02
C GLU A 157 4.35 24.51 10.73
N GLY A 158 5.19 23.48 10.53
CA GLY A 158 4.90 22.13 10.97
C GLY A 158 3.90 21.40 10.06
N LEU A 159 3.56 20.17 10.44
CA LEU A 159 2.59 19.35 9.70
C LEU A 159 1.87 18.39 10.65
N LYS A 160 0.57 18.18 10.42
CA LYS A 160 -0.25 17.17 11.10
C LYS A 160 -0.89 16.28 10.05
N ASP A 161 -0.17 15.24 9.60
CA ASP A 161 -0.64 14.31 8.59
C ASP A 161 -0.86 12.93 9.21
N ASN A 162 -2.09 12.46 9.14
CA ASN A 162 -2.54 11.16 9.67
C ASN A 162 -2.53 10.05 8.61
N THR A 163 -1.93 10.28 7.45
CA THR A 163 -1.93 9.34 6.32
C THR A 163 -0.52 8.92 5.91
N HIS A 164 0.39 9.89 5.78
CA HIS A 164 1.77 9.62 5.37
C HIS A 164 2.65 9.31 6.57
N PHE A 165 3.60 8.40 6.39
CA PHE A 165 4.46 7.92 7.47
C PHE A 165 5.69 8.77 7.68
N SER A 166 6.12 8.85 8.94
CA SER A 166 7.50 9.18 9.31
C SER A 166 8.45 8.04 8.89
N PRO A 167 9.77 8.26 8.92
CA PRO A 167 10.74 7.16 8.71
C PRO A 167 10.52 5.98 9.66
N GLU A 168 10.19 6.23 10.94
CA GLU A 168 9.90 5.17 11.93
C GLU A 168 8.64 4.40 11.57
N GLY A 169 7.57 5.08 11.15
CA GLY A 169 6.33 4.45 10.71
C GLY A 169 6.53 3.64 9.43
N ALA A 170 7.31 4.15 8.49
CA ALA A 170 7.65 3.45 7.25
C ALA A 170 8.43 2.15 7.53
N ASP A 171 9.38 2.15 8.48
CA ASP A 171 10.11 0.95 8.90
C ASP A 171 9.16 -0.08 9.52
N LYS A 172 8.24 0.33 10.41
CA LYS A 172 7.25 -0.58 10.98
C LYS A 172 6.37 -1.23 9.92
N VAL A 173 5.89 -0.47 8.94
CA VAL A 173 5.08 -1.01 7.85
C VAL A 173 5.91 -1.93 6.95
N ALA A 174 7.17 -1.59 6.69
CA ALA A 174 8.07 -2.46 5.92
C ALA A 174 8.27 -3.82 6.62
N ARG A 175 8.39 -3.85 7.96
CA ARG A 175 8.45 -5.09 8.74
C ARG A 175 7.16 -5.91 8.63
N ILE A 176 5.99 -5.27 8.69
CA ILE A 176 4.71 -5.95 8.43
C ILE A 176 4.74 -6.63 7.07
N ILE A 177 5.19 -5.94 6.03
CA ILE A 177 5.25 -6.50 4.67
C ILE A 177 6.22 -7.68 4.60
N VAL A 178 7.37 -7.59 5.27
CA VAL A 178 8.34 -8.69 5.35
C VAL A 178 7.72 -9.94 6.00
N GLU A 179 7.05 -9.78 7.14
CA GLU A 179 6.36 -10.90 7.81
C GLU A 179 5.27 -11.51 6.90
N LEU A 180 4.46 -10.67 6.26
CA LEU A 180 3.44 -11.15 5.32
C LEU A 180 4.04 -11.89 4.10
N ILE A 181 5.21 -11.46 3.61
CA ILE A 181 5.93 -12.18 2.55
C ILE A 181 6.37 -13.57 3.05
N LYS A 182 6.91 -13.66 4.27
CA LYS A 182 7.28 -14.95 4.87
C LYS A 182 6.06 -15.88 5.02
N GLU A 183 4.96 -15.36 5.55
CA GLU A 183 3.70 -16.09 5.75
C GLU A 183 3.07 -16.55 4.43
N SER A 184 3.16 -15.75 3.37
CA SER A 184 2.57 -16.04 2.06
C SER A 184 3.29 -17.13 1.25
N ARG A 185 4.46 -17.56 1.68
CA ARG A 185 5.33 -18.53 0.97
C ARG A 185 5.70 -18.11 -0.45
N LEU A 186 5.66 -16.80 -0.75
CA LEU A 186 6.14 -16.29 -2.03
C LEU A 186 7.62 -16.67 -2.22
N PRO A 187 8.05 -17.04 -3.44
CA PRO A 187 9.47 -17.30 -3.72
C PRO A 187 10.38 -16.14 -3.30
N LEU A 188 9.84 -14.92 -3.29
CA LEU A 188 10.52 -13.70 -2.85
C LEU A 188 11.00 -13.78 -1.38
N ALA A 189 10.37 -14.61 -0.54
CA ALA A 189 10.81 -14.83 0.84
C ALA A 189 12.25 -15.36 0.94
N ASN A 190 12.72 -16.11 -0.06
CA ASN A 190 14.08 -16.66 -0.11
C ASN A 190 15.16 -15.57 -0.27
N TYR A 191 14.77 -14.38 -0.67
CA TYR A 191 15.65 -13.22 -0.88
C TYR A 191 15.60 -12.21 0.26
N LEU A 192 14.90 -12.52 1.36
CA LEU A 192 14.96 -11.70 2.56
C LEU A 192 16.31 -11.88 3.26
N GLN A 193 16.84 -10.78 3.82
CA GLN A 193 18.07 -10.83 4.60
C GLN A 193 17.87 -11.69 5.85
N LYS A 194 18.90 -12.43 6.24
CA LYS A 194 18.88 -13.22 7.48
C LYS A 194 18.82 -12.29 8.69
N GLY A 195 17.91 -12.57 9.61
CA GLY A 195 17.75 -11.80 10.85
C GLY A 195 16.78 -10.59 10.75
N VAL A 196 16.08 -10.46 9.64
CA VAL A 196 15.02 -9.44 9.47
C VAL A 196 13.66 -10.01 9.86
#